data_ffe5b965ba96dbfbef62a4ceeea6ea7e
#
_entry.id   ffe5b965ba96dbfbef62a4ceeea6ea7e
#
_cell.length_a   1.000
_cell.length_b   1.000
_cell.length_c   1.000
_cell.angle_alpha   90.00
_cell.angle_beta   90.00
_cell.angle_gamma   90.00
#
_symmetry.space_group_name_H-M   'P 1'
#
loop_
_entity.id
_entity.type
_entity.pdbx_description
1 polymer ?
#
loop_
_entity_poly.entity_id
_entity_poly.type
_entity_poly.pdbx_seq_one_letter_code
_entity_poly.pdbx_strand_id
1 'polypeptide(L)'
;MTHLELVPVPPVAQLAGVSQHYGKTVALNNITLDIPARCMVGLIGPDGVGKSSLLSLISGARVIEQGNVIVLGGDMRDPKHRRDVCPRIAWMPQGLGKNLYHTLSVYENVDFFARLFGHDKAEREVRINELLTSTGLAPFRDRPAGKLSGGMKQKLGLCCALIHDPELLILDEPTTGVDPLSRAQFWDLIDSIRQRQSNMSVLVATAYMEEAERFDWLVAMNAGEVLATGSAEELRQQTQSATLEEAFINLLPQAQRQAHQAVVIPPYQPENAEIAIEARDLTMRFGSFVAVDHVNFRIPRGEIFGFLGSNGCGKSTTMKMLTGLLPASEGEAWLFGQPVDPKDIDTRRRVGYMSQAFSLYNELTVRQNLELHARLFHIPEAEIPARVAEMSERFKLNDVEDVLPESLPLGIRQRLSLAVAVIHRPEMLILDEPTSGVDPVARDMFWQLMVDLSRQDKVTIFISTHFMNEAERCDRISLMHAGKVLASGTPQELVEKRGA
;
A
#
# COMPACT_ATOMS: atom_id res chain seq x y z
N MET A 1 42.01 34.76 -6.64
CA MET A 1 40.75 33.99 -6.72
C MET A 1 40.87 32.83 -5.76
N THR A 2 40.37 33.02 -4.56
CA THR A 2 40.39 32.01 -3.47
C THR A 2 39.39 30.92 -3.81
N HIS A 3 39.88 29.73 -4.02
CA HIS A 3 39.07 28.53 -4.05
C HIS A 3 38.39 28.39 -2.68
N LEU A 4 37.11 28.74 -2.60
CA LEU A 4 36.23 28.30 -1.52
C LEU A 4 36.09 26.79 -1.71
N GLU A 5 36.86 25.99 -0.97
CA GLU A 5 36.59 24.59 -0.79
C GLU A 5 35.19 24.48 -0.18
N LEU A 6 34.25 24.00 -0.95
CA LEU A 6 32.91 23.66 -0.45
C LEU A 6 33.09 22.56 0.61
N VAL A 7 32.97 22.95 1.87
CA VAL A 7 32.94 22.01 2.98
C VAL A 7 31.79 21.03 2.72
N PRO A 8 32.04 19.74 2.61
CA PRO A 8 30.97 18.77 2.35
C PRO A 8 29.95 18.82 3.50
N VAL A 9 28.66 18.86 3.13
CA VAL A 9 27.57 18.85 4.11
C VAL A 9 27.58 17.49 4.82
N PRO A 10 27.63 17.47 6.18
CA PRO A 10 27.63 16.21 6.90
C PRO A 10 26.31 15.44 6.69
N PRO A 11 26.31 14.10 6.72
CA PRO A 11 25.09 13.29 6.65
C PRO A 11 24.09 13.70 7.73
N VAL A 12 22.79 13.65 7.42
CA VAL A 12 21.72 13.94 8.40
C VAL A 12 21.65 12.87 9.47
N ALA A 13 21.94 11.63 9.11
CA ALA A 13 22.01 10.49 10.01
C ALA A 13 23.15 9.56 9.63
N GLN A 14 23.83 9.03 10.65
CA GLN A 14 24.90 8.05 10.50
C GLN A 14 24.63 6.87 11.43
N LEU A 15 24.59 5.67 10.87
CA LEU A 15 24.43 4.44 11.61
C LEU A 15 25.68 3.58 11.49
N ALA A 16 26.15 3.03 12.58
CA ALA A 16 27.33 2.16 12.61
C ALA A 16 27.05 0.90 13.43
N GLY A 17 27.02 -0.25 12.76
CA GLY A 17 26.81 -1.55 13.36
C GLY A 17 25.48 -1.69 14.14
N VAL A 18 24.42 -1.10 13.64
CA VAL A 18 23.12 -1.04 14.33
C VAL A 18 22.35 -2.33 14.15
N SER A 19 21.96 -2.95 15.27
CA SER A 19 21.07 -4.11 15.30
C SER A 19 19.94 -3.87 16.29
N GLN A 20 18.74 -4.38 15.94
CA GLN A 20 17.53 -4.22 16.72
C GLN A 20 16.70 -5.49 16.65
N HIS A 21 16.14 -5.90 17.80
CA HIS A 21 15.32 -7.11 17.91
C HIS A 21 13.93 -6.78 18.49
N TYR A 22 12.95 -7.57 18.05
CA TYR A 22 11.61 -7.63 18.65
C TYR A 22 11.35 -9.08 19.07
N GLY A 23 11.55 -9.38 20.35
CA GLY A 23 11.51 -10.75 20.83
C GLY A 23 12.58 -11.60 20.12
N LYS A 24 12.15 -12.61 19.38
CA LYS A 24 13.04 -13.48 18.59
C LYS A 24 13.31 -12.97 17.16
N THR A 25 12.61 -11.92 16.73
CA THR A 25 12.71 -11.39 15.38
C THR A 25 13.80 -10.33 15.29
N VAL A 26 14.73 -10.50 14.35
CA VAL A 26 15.75 -9.51 14.03
C VAL A 26 15.14 -8.48 13.08
N ALA A 27 14.85 -7.27 13.58
CA ALA A 27 14.29 -6.17 12.77
C ALA A 27 15.37 -5.46 11.95
N LEU A 28 16.56 -5.25 12.53
CA LEU A 28 17.72 -4.65 11.88
C LEU A 28 18.96 -5.49 12.23
N ASN A 29 19.78 -5.77 11.23
CA ASN A 29 20.96 -6.61 11.36
C ASN A 29 22.21 -5.88 10.87
N ASN A 30 23.03 -5.41 11.80
CA ASN A 30 24.33 -4.79 11.55
C ASN A 30 24.29 -3.70 10.44
N ILE A 31 23.40 -2.73 10.60
CA ILE A 31 23.26 -1.63 9.67
C ILE A 31 24.39 -0.62 9.85
N THR A 32 25.15 -0.39 8.79
CA THR A 32 26.12 0.70 8.67
C THR A 32 25.75 1.53 7.46
N LEU A 33 25.40 2.78 7.67
CA LEU A 33 24.75 3.62 6.66
C LEU A 33 24.93 5.10 6.97
N ASP A 34 25.32 5.88 5.96
CA ASP A 34 25.30 7.34 6.00
C ASP A 34 24.15 7.84 5.12
N ILE A 35 23.26 8.63 5.71
CA ILE A 35 22.10 9.20 5.00
C ILE A 35 22.43 10.65 4.65
N PRO A 36 22.46 11.00 3.36
CA PRO A 36 22.81 12.36 2.94
C PRO A 36 21.76 13.38 3.41
N ALA A 37 22.25 14.58 3.74
CA ALA A 37 21.40 15.70 4.19
C ALA A 37 20.91 16.55 3.03
N ARG A 38 19.87 17.36 3.30
CA ARG A 38 19.32 18.37 2.38
C ARG A 38 18.84 17.84 1.05
N CYS A 39 18.41 16.59 1.04
CA CYS A 39 17.81 15.93 -0.12
C CYS A 39 16.69 15.00 0.34
N MET A 40 15.97 14.42 -0.62
CA MET A 40 14.95 13.43 -0.34
C MET A 40 15.54 12.03 -0.47
N VAL A 41 15.57 11.31 0.65
CA VAL A 41 16.07 9.94 0.74
C VAL A 41 14.93 8.98 0.96
N GLY A 42 14.86 7.91 0.15
CA GLY A 42 13.89 6.84 0.30
C GLY A 42 14.51 5.58 0.90
N LEU A 43 13.88 5.05 1.96
CA LEU A 43 14.07 3.68 2.40
C LEU A 43 13.07 2.83 1.64
N ILE A 44 13.54 1.99 0.74
CA ILE A 44 12.68 1.21 -0.14
C ILE A 44 12.73 -0.28 0.19
N GLY A 45 11.61 -0.94 0.01
CA GLY A 45 11.44 -2.36 0.24
C GLY A 45 10.00 -2.68 0.65
N PRO A 46 9.63 -3.97 0.65
CA PRO A 46 8.30 -4.41 1.07
C PRO A 46 8.08 -4.19 2.58
N ASP A 47 6.86 -4.43 3.04
CA ASP A 47 6.55 -4.37 4.47
C ASP A 47 7.35 -5.41 5.25
N GLY A 48 7.76 -5.05 6.46
CA GLY A 48 8.46 -5.97 7.37
C GLY A 48 9.95 -6.12 7.14
N VAL A 49 10.59 -5.28 6.32
CA VAL A 49 12.06 -5.34 6.07
C VAL A 49 12.90 -4.49 7.01
N GLY A 50 12.28 -3.76 7.94
CA GLY A 50 12.98 -2.93 8.94
C GLY A 50 12.94 -1.43 8.68
N LYS A 51 12.23 -0.94 7.67
CA LYS A 51 12.12 0.49 7.35
C LYS A 51 11.63 1.32 8.54
N SER A 52 10.47 0.96 9.11
CA SER A 52 9.90 1.67 10.26
C SER A 52 10.77 1.57 11.51
N SER A 53 11.45 0.45 11.72
CA SER A 53 12.39 0.26 12.82
C SER A 53 13.58 1.22 12.70
N LEU A 54 14.11 1.37 11.49
CA LEU A 54 15.19 2.31 11.22
C LEU A 54 14.76 3.75 11.46
N LEU A 55 13.58 4.14 10.99
CA LEU A 55 13.01 5.47 11.23
C LEU A 55 12.82 5.75 12.72
N SER A 56 12.38 4.77 13.49
CA SER A 56 12.19 4.88 14.95
C SER A 56 13.48 5.17 15.70
N LEU A 57 14.59 4.58 15.27
CA LEU A 57 15.91 4.84 15.84
C LEU A 57 16.44 6.23 15.46
N ILE A 58 16.27 6.63 14.21
CA ILE A 58 16.72 7.94 13.72
C ILE A 58 15.96 9.08 14.39
N SER A 59 14.65 8.92 14.59
CA SER A 59 13.81 9.92 15.26
C SER A 59 13.99 10.00 16.77
N GLY A 60 14.66 9.01 17.38
CA GLY A 60 14.78 8.92 18.83
C GLY A 60 13.57 8.32 19.54
N ALA A 61 12.61 7.80 18.80
CA ALA A 61 11.40 7.18 19.37
C ALA A 61 11.65 5.82 20.04
N ARG A 62 12.78 5.18 19.72
CA ARG A 62 13.19 3.89 20.31
C ARG A 62 14.59 3.94 20.86
N VAL A 63 14.79 3.13 21.90
CA VAL A 63 16.12 2.91 22.48
C VAL A 63 16.97 2.05 21.57
N ILE A 64 18.22 2.45 21.39
CA ILE A 64 19.21 1.72 20.59
C ILE A 64 19.72 0.52 21.39
N GLU A 65 19.52 -0.68 20.88
CA GLU A 65 20.04 -1.91 21.54
C GLU A 65 21.55 -2.06 21.29
N GLN A 66 21.95 -2.02 20.03
CA GLN A 66 23.33 -2.22 19.61
C GLN A 66 23.72 -1.26 18.50
N GLY A 67 24.96 -0.81 18.52
CA GLY A 67 25.51 0.12 17.53
C GLY A 67 25.37 1.58 17.92
N ASN A 68 25.73 2.46 17.00
CA ASN A 68 25.72 3.91 17.18
C ASN A 68 24.82 4.56 16.15
N VAL A 69 24.03 5.54 16.60
CA VAL A 69 23.15 6.35 15.75
C VAL A 69 23.45 7.82 16.01
N ILE A 70 23.94 8.52 15.01
CA ILE A 70 24.24 9.96 15.06
C ILE A 70 23.21 10.63 14.14
N VAL A 71 22.46 11.58 14.68
CA VAL A 71 21.46 12.35 13.95
C VAL A 71 21.66 13.83 14.21
N LEU A 72 21.66 14.63 13.15
CA LEU A 72 21.88 16.09 13.23
C LEU A 72 23.14 16.45 14.06
N GLY A 73 24.19 15.67 13.87
CA GLY A 73 25.52 15.92 14.43
C GLY A 73 25.77 15.46 15.87
N GLY A 74 24.88 14.66 16.45
CA GLY A 74 25.06 14.16 17.82
C GLY A 74 24.56 12.74 18.04
N ASP A 75 25.04 12.12 19.11
CA ASP A 75 24.70 10.74 19.47
C ASP A 75 23.30 10.65 20.08
N MET A 76 22.45 9.84 19.47
CA MET A 76 21.07 9.61 19.93
C MET A 76 20.98 8.80 21.23
N ARG A 77 22.07 8.24 21.72
CA ARG A 77 22.15 7.68 23.08
C ARG A 77 22.22 8.74 24.17
N ASP A 78 22.74 9.92 23.84
CA ASP A 78 22.83 11.03 24.78
C ASP A 78 21.45 11.68 25.00
N PRO A 79 20.89 11.65 26.21
CA PRO A 79 19.61 12.27 26.50
C PRO A 79 19.56 13.77 26.26
N LYS A 80 20.67 14.46 26.42
CA LYS A 80 20.77 15.90 26.16
C LYS A 80 20.62 16.19 24.67
N HIS A 81 21.32 15.42 23.84
CA HIS A 81 21.21 15.54 22.38
C HIS A 81 19.81 15.22 21.89
N ARG A 82 19.20 14.14 22.37
CA ARG A 82 17.80 13.81 22.02
C ARG A 82 16.84 14.96 22.34
N ARG A 83 16.96 15.59 23.50
CA ARG A 83 16.12 16.75 23.87
C ARG A 83 16.34 17.95 22.95
N ASP A 84 17.56 18.16 22.50
CA ASP A 84 17.91 19.25 21.58
C ASP A 84 17.35 19.01 20.17
N VAL A 85 17.45 17.80 19.66
CA VAL A 85 17.05 17.48 18.27
C VAL A 85 15.59 17.12 18.09
N CYS A 86 14.89 16.61 19.11
CA CYS A 86 13.47 16.23 18.97
C CYS A 86 12.58 17.33 18.42
N PRO A 87 12.70 18.62 18.84
CA PRO A 87 11.95 19.71 18.24
C PRO A 87 12.35 20.04 16.79
N ARG A 88 13.48 19.53 16.33
CA ARG A 88 14.03 19.76 14.98
C ARG A 88 13.66 18.64 14.00
N ILE A 89 13.02 17.58 14.51
CA ILE A 89 12.56 16.44 13.74
C ILE A 89 11.03 16.42 13.74
N ALA A 90 10.44 16.26 12.56
CA ALA A 90 9.01 16.00 12.41
C ALA A 90 8.79 14.56 11.93
N TRP A 91 7.78 13.93 12.47
CA TRP A 91 7.39 12.56 12.11
C TRP A 91 5.94 12.52 11.65
N MET A 92 5.72 11.98 10.46
CA MET A 92 4.41 11.64 9.96
C MET A 92 4.28 10.11 9.95
N PRO A 93 3.52 9.52 10.91
CA PRO A 93 3.43 8.07 11.07
C PRO A 93 2.63 7.42 9.96
N GLN A 94 2.81 6.10 9.81
CA GLN A 94 2.04 5.28 8.88
C GLN A 94 0.54 5.29 9.24
N GLY A 95 -0.30 5.41 8.23
CA GLY A 95 -1.76 5.41 8.34
C GLY A 95 -2.38 6.78 8.05
N LEU A 96 -3.49 6.76 7.31
CA LEU A 96 -4.19 7.97 6.89
C LEU A 96 -4.75 8.74 8.10
N GLY A 97 -4.21 9.93 8.32
CA GLY A 97 -4.68 10.81 9.38
C GLY A 97 -4.42 10.30 10.80
N LYS A 98 -3.49 9.38 10.98
CA LYS A 98 -3.21 8.77 12.30
C LYS A 98 -2.69 9.77 13.33
N ASN A 99 -2.02 10.82 12.89
CA ASN A 99 -1.54 11.91 13.74
C ASN A 99 -2.57 13.02 13.96
N LEU A 100 -3.78 12.87 13.42
CA LEU A 100 -4.82 13.90 13.47
C LEU A 100 -5.86 13.62 14.56
N TYR A 101 -6.42 14.70 15.09
CA TYR A 101 -7.62 14.66 15.93
C TYR A 101 -8.85 14.79 15.04
N HIS A 102 -9.56 13.70 14.81
CA HIS A 102 -10.65 13.61 13.81
C HIS A 102 -11.85 14.53 14.10
N THR A 103 -12.07 14.83 15.37
CA THR A 103 -13.18 15.72 15.80
C THR A 103 -12.83 17.21 15.72
N LEU A 104 -11.54 17.54 15.68
CA LEU A 104 -11.08 18.93 15.51
C LEU A 104 -11.11 19.32 14.03
N SER A 105 -11.29 20.60 13.76
CA SER A 105 -11.22 21.14 12.40
C SER A 105 -9.81 21.08 11.83
N VAL A 106 -9.69 21.30 10.54
CA VAL A 106 -8.40 21.43 9.84
C VAL A 106 -7.53 22.48 10.55
N TYR A 107 -8.07 23.68 10.80
CA TYR A 107 -7.34 24.73 11.49
C TYR A 107 -6.94 24.35 12.91
N GLU A 108 -7.87 23.81 13.69
CA GLU A 108 -7.64 23.41 15.08
C GLU A 108 -6.57 22.34 15.22
N ASN A 109 -6.48 21.41 14.27
CA ASN A 109 -5.40 20.42 14.25
C ASN A 109 -4.02 21.07 14.14
N VAL A 110 -3.84 21.98 13.19
CA VAL A 110 -2.56 22.66 13.00
C VAL A 110 -2.25 23.58 14.17
N ASP A 111 -3.26 24.30 14.69
CA ASP A 111 -3.11 25.19 15.84
C ASP A 111 -2.67 24.44 17.10
N PHE A 112 -3.20 23.24 17.32
CA PHE A 112 -2.78 22.38 18.43
C PHE A 112 -1.27 22.09 18.40
N PHE A 113 -0.75 21.69 17.26
CA PHE A 113 0.70 21.43 17.09
C PHE A 113 1.53 22.69 17.20
N ALA A 114 1.04 23.81 16.66
CA ALA A 114 1.72 25.10 16.79
C ALA A 114 1.87 25.53 18.26
N ARG A 115 0.85 25.31 19.06
CA ARG A 115 0.88 25.57 20.52
C ARG A 115 1.87 24.67 21.25
N LEU A 116 1.95 23.39 20.88
CA LEU A 116 2.92 22.45 21.46
C LEU A 116 4.37 22.92 21.26
N PHE A 117 4.66 23.61 20.15
CA PHE A 117 5.98 24.13 19.84
C PHE A 117 6.20 25.58 20.31
N GLY A 118 5.27 26.16 21.08
CA GLY A 118 5.43 27.42 21.77
C GLY A 118 5.27 28.67 20.92
N HIS A 119 4.66 28.59 19.73
CA HIS A 119 4.36 29.74 18.90
C HIS A 119 3.31 30.66 19.56
N ASP A 120 3.52 31.97 19.51
CA ASP A 120 2.52 32.92 19.98
C ASP A 120 1.31 32.99 19.01
N LYS A 121 0.21 33.64 19.46
CA LYS A 121 -1.04 33.67 18.71
C LYS A 121 -0.90 34.30 17.32
N ALA A 122 -0.22 35.43 17.23
CA ALA A 122 -0.07 36.16 15.97
C ALA A 122 0.80 35.38 14.98
N GLU A 123 1.89 34.79 15.44
CA GLU A 123 2.78 33.97 14.64
C GLU A 123 2.04 32.69 14.17
N ARG A 124 1.30 32.01 15.06
CA ARG A 124 0.51 30.83 14.71
C ARG A 124 -0.47 31.11 13.57
N GLU A 125 -1.25 32.18 13.67
CA GLU A 125 -2.26 32.51 12.65
C GLU A 125 -1.62 32.73 11.27
N VAL A 126 -0.51 33.43 11.21
CA VAL A 126 0.23 33.69 9.95
C VAL A 126 0.72 32.36 9.35
N ARG A 127 1.41 31.56 10.15
CA ARG A 127 2.02 30.30 9.68
C ARG A 127 0.97 29.26 9.26
N ILE A 128 -0.11 29.12 10.03
CA ILE A 128 -1.21 28.18 9.70
C ILE A 128 -1.84 28.59 8.38
N ASN A 129 -2.15 29.88 8.19
CA ASN A 129 -2.75 30.37 6.96
C ASN A 129 -1.84 30.15 5.74
N GLU A 130 -0.54 30.35 5.88
CA GLU A 130 0.44 30.06 4.83
C GLU A 130 0.45 28.57 4.45
N LEU A 131 0.49 27.68 5.44
CA LEU A 131 0.48 26.23 5.21
C LEU A 131 -0.84 25.75 4.59
N LEU A 132 -1.98 26.21 5.08
CA LEU A 132 -3.28 25.85 4.53
C LEU A 132 -3.46 26.35 3.10
N THR A 133 -2.97 27.55 2.79
CA THR A 133 -3.00 28.09 1.43
C THR A 133 -2.09 27.29 0.50
N SER A 134 -0.86 26.99 0.91
CA SER A 134 0.12 26.24 0.12
C SER A 134 -0.34 24.81 -0.20
N THR A 135 -1.11 24.20 0.68
CA THR A 135 -1.60 22.81 0.54
C THR A 135 -2.99 22.71 -0.09
N GLY A 136 -3.64 23.85 -0.36
CA GLY A 136 -5.01 23.88 -0.90
C GLY A 136 -6.08 23.54 0.13
N LEU A 137 -5.78 23.53 1.42
CA LEU A 137 -6.71 23.21 2.50
C LEU A 137 -7.46 24.43 3.04
N ALA A 138 -7.08 25.65 2.65
CA ALA A 138 -7.71 26.89 3.13
C ALA A 138 -9.24 26.90 3.00
N PRO A 139 -9.86 26.45 1.88
CA PRO A 139 -11.32 26.38 1.75
C PRO A 139 -11.98 25.42 2.74
N PHE A 140 -11.24 24.47 3.30
CA PHE A 140 -11.73 23.44 4.22
C PHE A 140 -11.35 23.69 5.68
N ARG A 141 -10.94 24.91 5.99
CA ARG A 141 -10.41 25.34 7.28
C ARG A 141 -11.25 24.88 8.48
N ASP A 142 -12.56 24.98 8.38
CA ASP A 142 -13.48 24.68 9.48
C ASP A 142 -14.07 23.27 9.43
N ARG A 143 -13.68 22.47 8.43
CA ARG A 143 -14.15 21.10 8.30
C ARG A 143 -13.46 20.18 9.31
N PRO A 144 -14.21 19.28 10.02
CA PRO A 144 -13.61 18.28 10.86
C PRO A 144 -12.66 17.36 10.07
N ALA A 145 -11.50 17.06 10.63
CA ALA A 145 -10.47 16.26 9.97
C ALA A 145 -10.98 14.86 9.57
N GLY A 146 -11.87 14.28 10.38
CA GLY A 146 -12.47 12.98 10.08
C GLY A 146 -13.31 12.93 8.80
N LYS A 147 -13.78 14.10 8.31
CA LYS A 147 -14.58 14.21 7.08
C LYS A 147 -13.76 14.51 5.82
N LEU A 148 -12.44 14.56 5.95
CA LEU A 148 -11.55 14.76 4.81
C LEU A 148 -11.36 13.46 4.02
N SER A 149 -11.05 13.59 2.72
CA SER A 149 -10.56 12.46 1.92
C SER A 149 -9.19 11.98 2.42
N GLY A 150 -8.77 10.77 2.01
CA GLY A 150 -7.46 10.23 2.37
C GLY A 150 -6.30 11.15 1.97
N GLY A 151 -6.32 11.68 0.75
CA GLY A 151 -5.32 12.63 0.27
C GLY A 151 -5.31 13.94 1.05
N MET A 152 -6.48 14.47 1.40
CA MET A 152 -6.60 15.68 2.22
C MET A 152 -6.11 15.45 3.66
N LYS A 153 -6.40 14.29 4.26
CA LYS A 153 -5.86 13.92 5.57
C LYS A 153 -4.34 13.90 5.57
N GLN A 154 -3.73 13.37 4.51
CA GLN A 154 -2.27 13.35 4.38
C GLN A 154 -1.68 14.76 4.24
N LYS A 155 -2.32 15.62 3.46
CA LYS A 155 -1.91 17.05 3.38
C LYS A 155 -2.01 17.75 4.72
N LEU A 156 -3.08 17.51 5.48
CA LEU A 156 -3.23 18.06 6.81
C LEU A 156 -2.19 17.53 7.79
N GLY A 157 -1.93 16.21 7.77
CA GLY A 157 -0.86 15.60 8.56
C GLY A 157 0.51 16.22 8.28
N LEU A 158 0.77 16.54 7.01
CA LEU A 158 1.97 17.22 6.59
C LEU A 158 2.04 18.66 7.15
N CYS A 159 0.95 19.41 7.11
CA CYS A 159 0.87 20.74 7.72
C CYS A 159 1.20 20.69 9.22
N CYS A 160 0.64 19.73 9.94
CA CYS A 160 0.92 19.54 11.37
C CYS A 160 2.38 19.20 11.64
N ALA A 161 3.02 18.43 10.78
CA ALA A 161 4.43 18.09 10.88
C ALA A 161 5.35 19.28 10.55
N LEU A 162 4.93 20.17 9.65
CA LEU A 162 5.75 21.28 9.16
C LEU A 162 5.61 22.58 9.95
N ILE A 163 4.63 22.68 10.84
CA ILE A 163 4.33 23.96 11.52
C ILE A 163 5.51 24.53 12.32
N HIS A 164 6.41 23.69 12.78
CA HIS A 164 7.57 24.08 13.59
C HIS A 164 8.89 24.13 12.80
N ASP A 165 8.85 24.11 11.46
CA ASP A 165 10.01 24.17 10.55
C ASP A 165 11.10 23.15 10.91
N PRO A 166 10.84 21.85 10.74
CA PRO A 166 11.82 20.82 11.07
C PRO A 166 13.03 20.87 10.13
N GLU A 167 14.20 20.48 10.64
CA GLU A 167 15.39 20.23 9.82
C GLU A 167 15.37 18.86 9.18
N LEU A 168 14.67 17.91 9.81
CA LEU A 168 14.46 16.55 9.30
C LEU A 168 12.98 16.20 9.35
N LEU A 169 12.40 15.96 8.18
CA LEU A 169 11.03 15.46 8.02
C LEU A 169 11.06 13.97 7.71
N ILE A 170 10.42 13.18 8.56
CA ILE A 170 10.32 11.73 8.41
C ILE A 170 8.88 11.37 8.02
N LEU A 171 8.75 10.68 6.89
CA LEU A 171 7.48 10.24 6.33
C LEU A 171 7.48 8.71 6.24
N ASP A 172 6.61 8.06 7.02
CA ASP A 172 6.49 6.59 7.03
C ASP A 172 5.29 6.16 6.19
N GLU A 173 5.56 5.68 4.98
CA GLU A 173 4.56 5.24 4.00
C GLU A 173 3.39 6.25 3.84
N PRO A 174 3.69 7.52 3.51
CA PRO A 174 2.72 8.60 3.60
C PRO A 174 1.58 8.52 2.59
N THR A 175 1.73 7.75 1.51
CA THR A 175 0.76 7.67 0.41
C THR A 175 0.01 6.34 0.35
N THR A 176 0.23 5.45 1.33
CA THR A 176 -0.49 4.17 1.40
C THR A 176 -1.98 4.40 1.55
N GLY A 177 -2.78 3.80 0.66
CA GLY A 177 -4.24 3.97 0.63
C GLY A 177 -4.74 5.26 -0.03
N VAL A 178 -3.85 6.05 -0.61
CA VAL A 178 -4.19 7.27 -1.38
C VAL A 178 -4.26 6.92 -2.87
N ASP A 179 -5.20 7.51 -3.60
CA ASP A 179 -5.32 7.28 -5.05
C ASP A 179 -4.12 7.82 -5.84
N PRO A 180 -3.85 7.32 -7.05
CA PRO A 180 -2.65 7.67 -7.81
C PRO A 180 -2.51 9.17 -8.10
N LEU A 181 -3.60 9.87 -8.37
CA LEU A 181 -3.56 11.31 -8.64
C LEU A 181 -3.20 12.09 -7.37
N SER A 182 -3.85 11.78 -6.26
CA SER A 182 -3.58 12.42 -4.98
C SER A 182 -2.17 12.10 -4.48
N ARG A 183 -1.62 10.91 -4.75
CA ARG A 183 -0.22 10.58 -4.46
C ARG A 183 0.74 11.48 -5.23
N ALA A 184 0.53 11.65 -6.54
CA ALA A 184 1.35 12.55 -7.36
C ALA A 184 1.30 13.99 -6.84
N GLN A 185 0.12 14.48 -6.49
CA GLN A 185 -0.06 15.82 -5.91
C GLN A 185 0.64 15.97 -4.56
N PHE A 186 0.63 14.94 -3.72
CA PHE A 186 1.36 14.93 -2.45
C PHE A 186 2.87 15.11 -2.65
N TRP A 187 3.47 14.37 -3.59
CA TRP A 187 4.90 14.48 -3.87
C TRP A 187 5.25 15.81 -4.54
N ASP A 188 4.41 16.33 -5.41
CA ASP A 188 4.59 17.68 -5.99
C ASP A 188 4.58 18.76 -4.90
N LEU A 189 3.72 18.62 -3.90
CA LEU A 189 3.67 19.51 -2.74
C LEU A 189 4.97 19.42 -1.92
N ILE A 190 5.45 18.21 -1.64
CA ILE A 190 6.73 18.01 -0.94
C ILE A 190 7.88 18.70 -1.71
N ASP A 191 7.96 18.51 -3.02
CA ASP A 191 8.98 19.14 -3.86
C ASP A 191 8.90 20.68 -3.81
N SER A 192 7.69 21.23 -3.83
CA SER A 192 7.46 22.68 -3.69
C SER A 192 7.94 23.21 -2.34
N ILE A 193 7.66 22.49 -1.26
CA ILE A 193 8.11 22.86 0.09
C ILE A 193 9.64 22.81 0.19
N ARG A 194 10.27 21.80 -0.36
CA ARG A 194 11.73 21.65 -0.39
C ARG A 194 12.42 22.77 -1.16
N GLN A 195 11.82 23.27 -2.22
CA GLN A 195 12.36 24.43 -2.97
C GLN A 195 12.38 25.70 -2.11
N ARG A 196 11.40 25.87 -1.24
CA ARG A 196 11.34 27.02 -0.31
C ARG A 196 12.23 26.83 0.92
N GLN A 197 12.41 25.60 1.37
CA GLN A 197 13.19 25.21 2.54
C GLN A 197 14.32 24.27 2.13
N SER A 198 15.31 24.78 1.42
CA SER A 198 16.39 23.97 0.83
C SER A 198 17.28 23.28 1.87
N ASN A 199 17.23 23.68 3.12
CA ASN A 199 18.01 23.08 4.22
C ASN A 199 17.30 21.89 4.89
N MET A 200 16.04 21.63 4.56
CA MET A 200 15.29 20.51 5.13
C MET A 200 15.71 19.19 4.48
N SER A 201 16.04 18.22 5.30
CA SER A 201 16.22 16.83 4.88
C SER A 201 14.90 16.08 4.97
N VAL A 202 14.59 15.24 3.98
CA VAL A 202 13.39 14.43 3.96
C VAL A 202 13.78 12.97 3.87
N LEU A 203 13.28 12.16 4.79
CA LEU A 203 13.50 10.72 4.83
C LEU A 203 12.16 10.00 4.74
N VAL A 204 11.98 9.20 3.70
CA VAL A 204 10.72 8.53 3.37
C VAL A 204 10.91 7.04 3.42
N ALA A 205 10.04 6.32 4.12
CA ALA A 205 9.90 4.88 3.95
C ALA A 205 8.74 4.59 3.00
N THR A 206 8.98 3.78 1.98
CA THR A 206 7.94 3.39 1.01
C THR A 206 8.15 1.99 0.45
N ALA A 207 7.05 1.30 0.19
CA ALA A 207 7.02 0.07 -0.60
C ALA A 207 6.74 0.35 -2.09
N TYR A 208 6.39 1.60 -2.45
CA TYR A 208 6.05 1.99 -3.82
C TYR A 208 7.31 2.38 -4.61
N MET A 209 7.81 1.44 -5.41
CA MET A 209 9.01 1.66 -6.21
C MET A 209 8.83 2.76 -7.27
N GLU A 210 7.63 2.90 -7.81
CA GLU A 210 7.32 3.95 -8.79
C GLU A 210 7.49 5.36 -8.21
N GLU A 211 7.07 5.56 -6.97
CA GLU A 211 7.24 6.85 -6.29
C GLU A 211 8.71 7.12 -5.95
N ALA A 212 9.43 6.08 -5.57
CA ALA A 212 10.84 6.17 -5.21
C ALA A 212 11.74 6.61 -6.39
N GLU A 213 11.30 6.42 -7.63
CA GLU A 213 12.01 6.89 -8.82
C GLU A 213 12.29 8.41 -8.81
N ARG A 214 11.45 9.19 -8.15
CA ARG A 214 11.60 10.66 -8.04
C ARG A 214 12.44 11.13 -6.85
N PHE A 215 12.91 10.22 -5.99
CA PHE A 215 13.72 10.57 -4.83
C PHE A 215 15.19 10.80 -5.24
N ASP A 216 15.91 11.61 -4.48
CA ASP A 216 17.29 11.96 -4.81
C ASP A 216 18.26 10.81 -4.54
N TRP A 217 17.99 10.02 -3.50
CA TRP A 217 18.85 8.92 -3.08
C TRP A 217 18.03 7.83 -2.41
N LEU A 218 18.46 6.59 -2.55
CA LEU A 218 17.70 5.43 -2.10
C LEU A 218 18.55 4.50 -1.26
N VAL A 219 17.91 3.88 -0.28
CA VAL A 219 18.42 2.76 0.52
C VAL A 219 17.51 1.57 0.31
N ALA A 220 17.97 0.56 -0.42
CA ALA A 220 17.20 -0.67 -0.63
C ALA A 220 17.42 -1.59 0.57
N MET A 221 16.31 -2.02 1.19
CA MET A 221 16.33 -2.86 2.39
C MET A 221 15.60 -4.18 2.17
N ASN A 222 16.12 -5.23 2.78
CA ASN A 222 15.50 -6.55 2.83
C ASN A 222 15.92 -7.28 4.11
N ALA A 223 14.95 -7.89 4.80
CA ALA A 223 15.22 -8.72 5.99
C ALA A 223 16.11 -8.04 7.04
N GLY A 224 15.93 -6.75 7.28
CA GLY A 224 16.69 -5.98 8.26
C GLY A 224 18.09 -5.58 7.82
N GLU A 225 18.44 -5.79 6.56
CA GLU A 225 19.76 -5.46 5.98
C GLU A 225 19.63 -4.44 4.85
N VAL A 226 20.70 -3.68 4.62
CA VAL A 226 20.85 -2.79 3.48
C VAL A 226 21.42 -3.57 2.31
N LEU A 227 20.69 -3.64 1.20
CA LEU A 227 21.13 -4.32 -0.02
C LEU A 227 22.05 -3.44 -0.86
N ALA A 228 21.68 -2.19 -1.06
CA ALA A 228 22.40 -1.21 -1.86
C ALA A 228 21.91 0.20 -1.56
N THR A 229 22.74 1.18 -1.90
CA THR A 229 22.42 2.61 -1.81
C THR A 229 22.82 3.32 -3.10
N GLY A 230 22.16 4.42 -3.40
CA GLY A 230 22.43 5.24 -4.56
C GLY A 230 21.18 5.89 -5.12
N SER A 231 21.33 6.66 -6.21
CA SER A 231 20.17 7.18 -6.94
C SER A 231 19.42 6.04 -7.65
N ALA A 232 18.18 6.28 -8.05
CA ALA A 232 17.40 5.30 -8.82
C ALA A 232 18.14 4.89 -10.11
N GLU A 233 18.73 5.85 -10.80
CA GLU A 233 19.54 5.58 -12.00
C GLU A 233 20.75 4.72 -11.71
N GLU A 234 21.49 5.02 -10.65
CA GLU A 234 22.65 4.21 -10.22
C GLU A 234 22.26 2.77 -9.89
N LEU A 235 21.15 2.56 -9.18
CA LEU A 235 20.65 1.23 -8.85
C LEU A 235 20.21 0.45 -10.08
N ARG A 236 19.55 1.10 -11.03
CA ARG A 236 19.19 0.49 -12.32
C ARG A 236 20.42 0.09 -13.13
N GLN A 237 21.41 0.95 -13.19
CA GLN A 237 22.67 0.68 -13.93
C GLN A 237 23.46 -0.48 -13.31
N GLN A 238 23.60 -0.51 -11.98
CA GLN A 238 24.30 -1.56 -11.26
C GLN A 238 23.68 -2.94 -11.49
N THR A 239 22.39 -3.00 -11.66
CA THR A 239 21.61 -4.23 -11.83
C THR A 239 21.23 -4.52 -13.28
N GLN A 240 21.58 -3.63 -14.19
CA GLN A 240 21.17 -3.71 -15.62
C GLN A 240 19.65 -3.85 -15.79
N SER A 241 18.90 -3.07 -15.02
CA SER A 241 17.44 -3.12 -14.93
C SER A 241 16.81 -1.88 -15.59
N ALA A 242 15.64 -2.06 -16.20
CA ALA A 242 14.88 -0.97 -16.81
C ALA A 242 14.07 -0.18 -15.77
N THR A 243 13.59 -0.84 -14.73
CA THR A 243 12.78 -0.23 -13.66
C THR A 243 13.43 -0.40 -12.30
N LEU A 244 13.06 0.43 -11.33
CA LEU A 244 13.54 0.32 -9.97
C LEU A 244 13.04 -0.98 -9.29
N GLU A 245 11.85 -1.44 -9.63
CA GLU A 245 11.32 -2.70 -9.13
C GLU A 245 12.17 -3.89 -9.58
N GLU A 246 12.53 -3.96 -10.87
CA GLU A 246 13.47 -4.96 -11.39
C GLU A 246 14.83 -4.87 -10.70
N ALA A 247 15.32 -3.65 -10.51
CA ALA A 247 16.58 -3.40 -9.81
C ALA A 247 16.54 -3.95 -8.38
N PHE A 248 15.45 -3.73 -7.65
CA PHE A 248 15.26 -4.27 -6.31
C PHE A 248 15.28 -5.80 -6.30
N ILE A 249 14.56 -6.44 -7.21
CA ILE A 249 14.55 -7.91 -7.34
C ILE A 249 15.96 -8.44 -7.61
N ASN A 250 16.70 -7.79 -8.49
CA ASN A 250 18.07 -8.19 -8.84
C ASN A 250 19.08 -7.94 -7.73
N LEU A 251 18.77 -7.10 -6.74
CA LEU A 251 19.57 -6.90 -5.53
C LEU A 251 19.32 -7.95 -4.44
N LEU A 252 18.21 -8.68 -4.52
CA LEU A 252 17.87 -9.71 -3.54
C LEU A 252 18.91 -10.86 -3.53
N PRO A 253 19.07 -11.61 -2.42
CA PRO A 253 19.92 -12.78 -2.37
C PRO A 253 19.59 -13.79 -3.48
N GLN A 254 20.61 -14.50 -3.96
CA GLN A 254 20.48 -15.40 -5.12
C GLN A 254 19.34 -16.42 -4.98
N ALA A 255 19.13 -16.98 -3.78
CA ALA A 255 18.05 -17.92 -3.53
C ALA A 255 16.65 -17.30 -3.78
N GLN A 256 16.45 -16.05 -3.37
CA GLN A 256 15.19 -15.33 -3.59
C GLN A 256 15.03 -14.93 -5.07
N ARG A 257 16.11 -14.54 -5.73
CA ARG A 257 16.10 -14.23 -7.18
C ARG A 257 15.77 -15.44 -8.04
N GLN A 258 16.33 -16.61 -7.71
CA GLN A 258 16.06 -17.86 -8.45
C GLN A 258 14.62 -18.32 -8.32
N ALA A 259 13.96 -18.00 -7.22
CA ALA A 259 12.53 -18.27 -7.04
C ALA A 259 11.62 -17.32 -7.83
N HIS A 260 12.16 -16.20 -8.32
CA HIS A 260 11.40 -15.23 -9.10
C HIS A 260 11.21 -15.70 -10.53
N GLN A 261 9.96 -15.69 -10.98
CA GLN A 261 9.59 -15.89 -12.38
C GLN A 261 8.74 -14.71 -12.84
N ALA A 262 9.06 -14.19 -14.02
CA ALA A 262 8.25 -13.12 -14.60
C ALA A 262 6.82 -13.60 -14.85
N VAL A 263 5.85 -12.73 -14.59
CA VAL A 263 4.43 -13.05 -14.83
C VAL A 263 4.19 -13.10 -16.33
N VAL A 264 3.66 -14.22 -16.81
CA VAL A 264 3.24 -14.41 -18.19
C VAL A 264 1.72 -14.36 -18.25
N ILE A 265 1.17 -13.36 -18.94
CA ILE A 265 -0.27 -13.15 -19.08
C ILE A 265 -0.65 -13.40 -20.54
N PRO A 266 -1.19 -14.60 -20.86
CA PRO A 266 -1.72 -14.86 -22.20
C PRO A 266 -2.87 -13.89 -22.53
N PRO A 267 -3.02 -13.46 -23.79
CA PRO A 267 -4.13 -12.60 -24.18
C PRO A 267 -5.48 -13.23 -23.82
N TYR A 268 -6.40 -12.39 -23.31
CA TYR A 268 -7.77 -12.81 -23.08
C TYR A 268 -8.54 -12.83 -24.40
N GLN A 269 -9.15 -13.98 -24.72
CA GLN A 269 -9.93 -14.17 -25.95
C GLN A 269 -11.39 -14.49 -25.57
N PRO A 270 -12.30 -13.49 -25.65
CA PRO A 270 -13.70 -13.65 -25.20
C PRO A 270 -14.62 -14.26 -26.27
N GLU A 271 -14.17 -15.21 -27.05
CA GLU A 271 -15.01 -15.85 -28.06
C GLU A 271 -16.26 -16.48 -27.43
N ASN A 272 -17.42 -15.88 -27.68
CA ASN A 272 -18.73 -16.30 -27.17
C ASN A 272 -18.81 -16.45 -25.64
N ALA A 273 -18.06 -15.64 -24.91
CA ALA A 273 -18.04 -15.71 -23.45
C ALA A 273 -19.38 -15.26 -22.86
N GLU A 274 -19.92 -16.09 -21.98
CA GLU A 274 -21.03 -15.74 -21.10
C GLU A 274 -20.67 -14.53 -20.25
N ILE A 275 -21.62 -13.62 -19.99
CA ILE A 275 -21.41 -12.49 -19.09
C ILE A 275 -21.51 -12.99 -17.65
N ALA A 276 -20.39 -12.90 -16.91
CA ALA A 276 -20.32 -13.36 -15.53
C ALA A 276 -20.86 -12.32 -14.55
N ILE A 277 -20.53 -11.03 -14.75
CA ILE A 277 -20.96 -9.95 -13.89
C ILE A 277 -21.59 -8.85 -14.76
N GLU A 278 -22.78 -8.43 -14.41
CA GLU A 278 -23.44 -7.27 -15.00
C GLU A 278 -24.05 -6.39 -13.92
N ALA A 279 -23.83 -5.11 -13.98
CA ALA A 279 -24.41 -4.12 -13.09
C ALA A 279 -24.91 -2.94 -13.92
N ARG A 280 -26.12 -2.46 -13.64
CA ARG A 280 -26.73 -1.30 -14.27
C ARG A 280 -27.20 -0.32 -13.23
N ASP A 281 -26.65 0.90 -13.30
CA ASP A 281 -26.98 2.02 -12.42
C ASP A 281 -26.92 1.65 -10.92
N LEU A 282 -25.98 0.79 -10.57
CA LEU A 282 -25.83 0.28 -9.22
C LEU A 282 -25.46 1.42 -8.27
N THR A 283 -26.31 1.66 -7.28
CA THR A 283 -26.20 2.80 -6.37
C THR A 283 -26.37 2.36 -4.93
N MET A 284 -25.52 2.90 -4.05
CA MET A 284 -25.62 2.70 -2.61
C MET A 284 -25.59 4.03 -1.87
N ARG A 285 -26.63 4.23 -1.05
CA ARG A 285 -26.81 5.42 -0.21
C ARG A 285 -26.83 5.04 1.26
N PHE A 286 -26.08 5.78 2.06
CA PHE A 286 -26.13 5.74 3.52
C PHE A 286 -26.62 7.09 4.02
N GLY A 287 -27.93 7.22 4.21
CA GLY A 287 -28.55 8.51 4.49
C GLY A 287 -28.40 9.50 3.33
N SER A 288 -27.77 10.64 3.57
CA SER A 288 -27.45 11.63 2.53
C SER A 288 -26.15 11.35 1.78
N PHE A 289 -25.34 10.40 2.25
CA PHE A 289 -24.07 10.04 1.64
C PHE A 289 -24.25 8.99 0.55
N VAL A 290 -23.77 9.29 -0.66
CA VAL A 290 -23.77 8.36 -1.79
C VAL A 290 -22.42 7.67 -1.86
N ALA A 291 -22.35 6.43 -1.42
CA ALA A 291 -21.10 5.65 -1.41
C ALA A 291 -20.72 5.13 -2.80
N VAL A 292 -21.72 4.71 -3.58
CA VAL A 292 -21.62 4.24 -4.96
C VAL A 292 -22.73 4.89 -5.77
N ASP A 293 -22.38 5.50 -6.90
CA ASP A 293 -23.27 6.34 -7.68
C ASP A 293 -23.37 5.89 -9.14
N HIS A 294 -24.47 5.19 -9.48
CA HIS A 294 -24.83 4.76 -10.84
C HIS A 294 -23.71 4.05 -11.59
N VAL A 295 -23.15 3.02 -10.98
CA VAL A 295 -22.02 2.27 -11.53
C VAL A 295 -22.50 1.18 -12.48
N ASN A 296 -21.83 1.04 -13.62
CA ASN A 296 -22.17 0.08 -14.65
C ASN A 296 -20.96 -0.82 -14.98
N PHE A 297 -21.21 -2.13 -15.04
CA PHE A 297 -20.22 -3.13 -15.43
C PHE A 297 -20.82 -4.17 -16.36
N ARG A 298 -19.97 -4.70 -17.24
CA ARG A 298 -20.27 -5.88 -18.02
C ARG A 298 -18.98 -6.68 -18.20
N ILE A 299 -18.84 -7.75 -17.42
CA ILE A 299 -17.59 -8.52 -17.33
C ILE A 299 -17.85 -9.92 -17.86
N PRO A 300 -17.22 -10.29 -18.98
CA PRO A 300 -17.35 -11.65 -19.54
C PRO A 300 -16.58 -12.67 -18.69
N ARG A 301 -17.01 -13.92 -18.78
CA ARG A 301 -16.42 -15.04 -18.06
C ARG A 301 -14.94 -15.21 -18.36
N GLY A 302 -14.14 -15.42 -17.32
CA GLY A 302 -12.71 -15.65 -17.41
C GLY A 302 -11.84 -14.40 -17.53
N GLU A 303 -12.43 -13.22 -17.59
CA GLU A 303 -11.69 -11.95 -17.64
C GLU A 303 -11.12 -11.58 -16.26
N ILE A 304 -9.92 -10.99 -16.27
CA ILE A 304 -9.37 -10.31 -15.09
C ILE A 304 -9.73 -8.83 -15.20
N PHE A 305 -10.66 -8.39 -14.36
CA PHE A 305 -11.16 -7.03 -14.34
C PHE A 305 -10.66 -6.28 -13.10
N GLY A 306 -9.97 -5.17 -13.30
CA GLY A 306 -9.39 -4.35 -12.25
C GLY A 306 -10.27 -3.16 -11.89
N PHE A 307 -10.38 -2.89 -10.60
CA PHE A 307 -11.08 -1.74 -10.04
C PHE A 307 -10.06 -0.84 -9.34
N LEU A 308 -9.73 0.26 -9.96
CA LEU A 308 -8.67 1.16 -9.48
C LEU A 308 -9.27 2.40 -8.80
N GLY A 309 -8.81 2.70 -7.61
CA GLY A 309 -9.23 3.88 -6.86
C GLY A 309 -8.61 3.93 -5.47
N SER A 310 -8.81 5.05 -4.79
CA SER A 310 -8.36 5.25 -3.41
C SER A 310 -9.19 4.46 -2.40
N ASN A 311 -8.67 4.28 -1.19
CA ASN A 311 -9.45 3.77 -0.07
C ASN A 311 -10.64 4.71 0.21
N GLY A 312 -11.81 4.11 0.45
CA GLY A 312 -13.03 4.87 0.72
C GLY A 312 -13.72 5.46 -0.51
N CYS A 313 -13.28 5.12 -1.74
CA CYS A 313 -13.94 5.61 -2.96
C CYS A 313 -15.18 4.79 -3.37
N GLY A 314 -15.51 3.72 -2.64
CA GLY A 314 -16.67 2.86 -2.91
C GLY A 314 -16.34 1.50 -3.51
N LYS A 315 -15.08 1.11 -3.65
CA LYS A 315 -14.66 -0.20 -4.20
C LYS A 315 -15.22 -1.36 -3.39
N SER A 316 -14.96 -1.39 -2.09
CA SER A 316 -15.41 -2.46 -1.19
C SER A 316 -16.94 -2.51 -1.10
N THR A 317 -17.61 -1.38 -1.10
CA THR A 317 -19.08 -1.31 -1.12
C THR A 317 -19.64 -1.90 -2.40
N THR A 318 -19.06 -1.58 -3.55
CA THR A 318 -19.44 -2.18 -4.85
C THR A 318 -19.26 -3.69 -4.83
N MET A 319 -18.16 -4.19 -4.33
CA MET A 319 -17.89 -5.63 -4.22
C MET A 319 -18.91 -6.33 -3.33
N LYS A 320 -19.29 -5.72 -2.20
CA LYS A 320 -20.34 -6.27 -1.32
C LYS A 320 -21.71 -6.32 -1.98
N MET A 321 -22.06 -5.32 -2.80
CA MET A 321 -23.32 -5.35 -3.56
C MET A 321 -23.31 -6.45 -4.62
N LEU A 322 -22.19 -6.65 -5.31
CA LEU A 322 -22.06 -7.70 -6.33
C LEU A 322 -22.09 -9.11 -5.75
N THR A 323 -21.66 -9.29 -4.50
CA THR A 323 -21.72 -10.59 -3.81
C THR A 323 -23.03 -10.85 -3.09
N GLY A 324 -23.94 -9.89 -3.06
CA GLY A 324 -25.19 -9.98 -2.31
C GLY A 324 -25.03 -9.80 -0.79
N LEU A 325 -23.84 -9.42 -0.31
CA LEU A 325 -23.62 -9.12 1.12
C LEU A 325 -24.27 -7.81 1.55
N LEU A 326 -24.50 -6.92 0.60
CA LEU A 326 -25.13 -5.63 0.83
C LEU A 326 -26.18 -5.38 -0.27
N PRO A 327 -27.48 -5.17 0.07
CA PRO A 327 -28.48 -4.85 -0.92
C PRO A 327 -28.24 -3.45 -1.49
N ALA A 328 -28.36 -3.29 -2.82
CA ALA A 328 -28.24 -1.99 -3.47
C ALA A 328 -29.44 -1.10 -3.12
N SER A 329 -29.19 0.20 -3.00
CA SER A 329 -30.28 1.19 -2.83
C SER A 329 -31.08 1.40 -4.11
N GLU A 330 -30.39 1.40 -5.26
CA GLU A 330 -30.95 1.53 -6.59
C GLU A 330 -30.13 0.70 -7.58
N GLY A 331 -30.71 0.44 -8.75
CA GLY A 331 -30.06 -0.30 -9.81
C GLY A 331 -30.16 -1.81 -9.65
N GLU A 332 -29.57 -2.52 -10.59
CA GLU A 332 -29.64 -3.97 -10.69
C GLU A 332 -28.27 -4.56 -10.94
N ALA A 333 -28.06 -5.78 -10.42
CA ALA A 333 -26.88 -6.56 -10.66
C ALA A 333 -27.22 -8.02 -10.93
N TRP A 334 -26.45 -8.65 -11.81
CA TRP A 334 -26.61 -10.04 -12.18
C TRP A 334 -25.27 -10.76 -12.08
N LEU A 335 -25.32 -11.98 -11.57
CA LEU A 335 -24.21 -12.93 -11.60
C LEU A 335 -24.62 -14.12 -12.46
N PHE A 336 -23.85 -14.41 -13.51
CA PHE A 336 -24.12 -15.48 -14.46
C PHE A 336 -25.55 -15.46 -15.02
N GLY A 337 -26.07 -14.25 -15.31
CA GLY A 337 -27.41 -14.04 -15.84
C GLY A 337 -28.54 -14.10 -14.81
N GLN A 338 -28.25 -14.36 -13.55
CA GLN A 338 -29.24 -14.40 -12.47
C GLN A 338 -29.17 -13.13 -11.63
N PRO A 339 -30.29 -12.50 -11.26
CA PRO A 339 -30.27 -11.37 -10.35
C PRO A 339 -29.58 -11.71 -9.04
N VAL A 340 -28.77 -10.77 -8.53
CA VAL A 340 -28.12 -10.94 -7.23
C VAL A 340 -29.17 -10.90 -6.13
N ASP A 341 -29.34 -12.02 -5.45
CA ASP A 341 -30.23 -12.16 -4.28
C ASP A 341 -29.38 -12.48 -3.04
N PRO A 342 -29.38 -11.63 -2.00
CA PRO A 342 -28.69 -11.89 -0.74
C PRO A 342 -29.10 -13.19 -0.05
N LYS A 343 -30.28 -13.72 -0.38
CA LYS A 343 -30.84 -14.96 0.19
C LYS A 343 -30.50 -16.20 -0.62
N ASP A 344 -29.96 -16.04 -1.82
CA ASP A 344 -29.61 -17.17 -2.69
C ASP A 344 -28.24 -17.74 -2.31
N ILE A 345 -28.27 -18.84 -1.56
CA ILE A 345 -27.09 -19.55 -1.12
C ILE A 345 -26.34 -20.20 -2.31
N ASP A 346 -27.05 -20.66 -3.33
CA ASP A 346 -26.46 -21.32 -4.48
C ASP A 346 -25.58 -20.34 -5.31
N THR A 347 -26.04 -19.12 -5.50
CA THR A 347 -25.24 -18.07 -6.15
C THR A 347 -23.98 -17.76 -5.35
N ARG A 348 -24.04 -17.71 -4.01
CA ARG A 348 -22.88 -17.48 -3.15
C ARG A 348 -21.82 -18.57 -3.25
N ARG A 349 -22.21 -19.83 -3.51
CA ARG A 349 -21.27 -20.95 -3.70
C ARG A 349 -20.47 -20.84 -4.99
N ARG A 350 -20.94 -20.04 -5.94
CA ARG A 350 -20.24 -19.78 -7.21
C ARG A 350 -19.18 -18.68 -7.09
N VAL A 351 -19.13 -18.00 -5.95
CA VAL A 351 -18.25 -16.86 -5.70
C VAL A 351 -17.26 -17.18 -4.59
N GLY A 352 -15.98 -16.89 -4.83
CA GLY A 352 -14.94 -16.83 -3.82
C GLY A 352 -14.65 -15.37 -3.47
N TYR A 353 -14.47 -15.07 -2.20
CA TYR A 353 -14.20 -13.72 -1.72
C TYR A 353 -12.95 -13.67 -0.85
N MET A 354 -12.05 -12.76 -1.16
CA MET A 354 -10.87 -12.46 -0.37
C MET A 354 -10.91 -10.99 0.02
N SER A 355 -11.20 -10.72 1.30
CA SER A 355 -11.25 -9.35 1.84
C SER A 355 -9.86 -8.81 2.15
N GLN A 356 -9.76 -7.49 2.36
CA GLN A 356 -8.55 -6.84 2.87
C GLN A 356 -8.10 -7.39 4.22
N ALA A 357 -9.06 -7.67 5.11
CA ALA A 357 -8.80 -8.35 6.36
C ALA A 357 -8.77 -9.86 6.12
N PHE A 358 -7.81 -10.55 6.72
CA PHE A 358 -7.68 -12.00 6.56
C PHE A 358 -8.88 -12.73 7.14
N SER A 359 -9.49 -13.60 6.33
CA SER A 359 -10.54 -14.54 6.76
C SER A 359 -9.96 -15.81 7.37
N LEU A 360 -8.66 -15.81 7.71
CA LEU A 360 -7.97 -16.97 8.25
C LEU A 360 -8.13 -17.05 9.76
N TYR A 361 -8.25 -18.26 10.25
CA TYR A 361 -8.25 -18.55 11.68
C TYR A 361 -6.80 -18.72 12.15
N ASN A 362 -6.31 -17.78 12.95
CA ASN A 362 -4.92 -17.76 13.41
C ASN A 362 -4.58 -18.89 14.39
N GLU A 363 -5.58 -19.48 15.02
CA GLU A 363 -5.44 -20.64 15.92
C GLU A 363 -5.31 -21.97 15.18
N LEU A 364 -5.62 -21.98 13.89
CA LEU A 364 -5.57 -23.16 13.04
C LEU A 364 -4.36 -23.13 12.12
N THR A 365 -3.78 -24.30 11.86
CA THR A 365 -2.70 -24.43 10.87
C THR A 365 -3.19 -24.16 9.46
N VAL A 366 -2.26 -24.05 8.50
CA VAL A 366 -2.60 -23.94 7.08
C VAL A 366 -3.55 -25.06 6.63
N ARG A 367 -3.21 -26.31 6.94
CA ARG A 367 -4.06 -27.48 6.63
C ARG A 367 -5.44 -27.37 7.26
N GLN A 368 -5.51 -27.04 8.53
CA GLN A 368 -6.77 -26.91 9.26
C GLN A 368 -7.64 -25.77 8.73
N ASN A 369 -7.06 -24.64 8.28
CA ASN A 369 -7.80 -23.59 7.60
C ASN A 369 -8.44 -24.09 6.31
N LEU A 370 -7.69 -24.83 5.50
CA LEU A 370 -8.21 -25.44 4.25
C LEU A 370 -9.31 -26.44 4.54
N GLU A 371 -9.13 -27.33 5.51
CA GLU A 371 -10.14 -28.32 5.92
C GLU A 371 -11.43 -27.65 6.41
N LEU A 372 -11.32 -26.61 7.24
CA LEU A 372 -12.47 -25.89 7.76
C LEU A 372 -13.28 -25.23 6.65
N HIS A 373 -12.63 -24.56 5.71
CA HIS A 373 -13.31 -23.92 4.59
C HIS A 373 -13.94 -24.93 3.65
N ALA A 374 -13.29 -26.09 3.45
CA ALA A 374 -13.89 -27.19 2.71
C ALA A 374 -15.22 -27.67 3.35
N ARG A 375 -15.25 -27.75 4.68
CA ARG A 375 -16.47 -28.14 5.41
C ARG A 375 -17.53 -27.04 5.36
N LEU A 376 -17.14 -25.77 5.47
CA LEU A 376 -18.07 -24.65 5.37
C LEU A 376 -18.77 -24.56 4.01
N PHE A 377 -18.11 -24.99 2.95
CA PHE A 377 -18.67 -25.07 1.60
C PHE A 377 -19.28 -26.43 1.27
N HIS A 378 -19.51 -27.26 2.29
CA HIS A 378 -20.18 -28.56 2.17
C HIS A 378 -19.49 -29.56 1.20
N ILE A 379 -18.17 -29.52 1.11
CA ILE A 379 -17.42 -30.55 0.40
C ILE A 379 -17.55 -31.86 1.21
N PRO A 380 -17.91 -33.00 0.56
CA PRO A 380 -18.02 -34.26 1.25
C PRO A 380 -16.76 -34.65 2.02
N GLU A 381 -16.90 -35.14 3.25
CA GLU A 381 -15.76 -35.47 4.12
C GLU A 381 -14.74 -36.40 3.45
N ALA A 382 -15.21 -37.37 2.62
CA ALA A 382 -14.34 -38.28 1.90
C ALA A 382 -13.46 -37.57 0.84
N GLU A 383 -13.86 -36.41 0.34
CA GLU A 383 -13.16 -35.65 -0.70
C GLU A 383 -12.21 -34.60 -0.11
N ILE A 384 -12.37 -34.23 1.17
CA ILE A 384 -11.61 -33.13 1.79
C ILE A 384 -10.10 -33.39 1.77
N PRO A 385 -9.56 -34.57 2.14
CA PRO A 385 -8.10 -34.78 2.11
C PRO A 385 -7.49 -34.56 0.73
N ALA A 386 -8.15 -35.04 -0.34
CA ALA A 386 -7.70 -34.87 -1.72
C ALA A 386 -7.76 -33.41 -2.16
N ARG A 387 -8.82 -32.69 -1.77
CA ARG A 387 -8.99 -31.27 -2.09
C ARG A 387 -7.95 -30.41 -1.40
N VAL A 388 -7.67 -30.68 -0.13
CA VAL A 388 -6.61 -29.98 0.63
C VAL A 388 -5.24 -30.23 0.01
N ALA A 389 -4.94 -31.47 -0.37
CA ALA A 389 -3.69 -31.81 -1.05
C ALA A 389 -3.54 -31.08 -2.40
N GLU A 390 -4.60 -31.01 -3.19
CA GLU A 390 -4.65 -30.27 -4.45
C GLU A 390 -4.35 -28.77 -4.23
N MET A 391 -4.99 -28.16 -3.23
CA MET A 391 -4.76 -26.76 -2.91
C MET A 391 -3.34 -26.49 -2.40
N SER A 392 -2.81 -27.35 -1.53
CA SER A 392 -1.45 -27.22 -1.01
C SER A 392 -0.41 -27.30 -2.13
N GLU A 393 -0.59 -28.21 -3.09
CA GLU A 393 0.32 -28.32 -4.23
C GLU A 393 0.20 -27.13 -5.18
N ARG A 394 -1.02 -26.77 -5.57
CA ARG A 394 -1.27 -25.68 -6.52
C ARG A 394 -0.79 -24.33 -6.01
N PHE A 395 -1.04 -24.03 -4.74
CA PHE A 395 -0.67 -22.76 -4.13
C PHE A 395 0.66 -22.79 -3.39
N LYS A 396 1.44 -23.87 -3.56
CA LYS A 396 2.79 -24.06 -3.00
C LYS A 396 2.82 -23.88 -1.48
N LEU A 397 1.91 -24.56 -0.80
CA LEU A 397 1.77 -24.54 0.66
C LEU A 397 2.28 -25.82 1.34
N ASN A 398 2.83 -26.78 0.59
CA ASN A 398 3.23 -28.09 1.13
C ASN A 398 4.22 -28.01 2.29
N ASP A 399 5.18 -27.07 2.23
CA ASP A 399 6.22 -26.91 3.26
C ASP A 399 5.72 -26.24 4.54
N VAL A 400 4.51 -25.68 4.53
CA VAL A 400 3.96 -24.88 5.63
C VAL A 400 2.61 -25.39 6.15
N GLU A 401 2.20 -26.58 5.79
CA GLU A 401 0.88 -27.14 6.13
C GLU A 401 0.60 -27.18 7.63
N ASP A 402 1.60 -27.39 8.44
CA ASP A 402 1.47 -27.50 9.91
C ASP A 402 1.86 -26.20 10.64
N VAL A 403 2.04 -25.09 9.91
CA VAL A 403 2.40 -23.78 10.44
C VAL A 403 1.15 -22.93 10.66
N LEU A 404 1.14 -22.13 11.73
CA LEU A 404 0.07 -21.16 11.98
C LEU A 404 0.22 -19.93 11.05
N PRO A 405 -0.89 -19.34 10.57
CA PRO A 405 -0.83 -18.21 9.65
C PRO A 405 -0.01 -17.01 10.16
N GLU A 406 -0.04 -16.71 11.46
CA GLU A 406 0.72 -15.61 12.05
C GLU A 406 2.24 -15.75 11.87
N SER A 407 2.74 -16.99 11.79
CA SER A 407 4.16 -17.28 11.62
C SER A 407 4.62 -17.22 10.16
N LEU A 408 3.69 -17.01 9.23
CA LEU A 408 3.99 -16.97 7.80
C LEU A 408 4.30 -15.56 7.32
N PRO A 409 5.24 -15.40 6.37
CA PRO A 409 5.38 -14.15 5.62
C PRO A 409 4.07 -13.75 4.95
N LEU A 410 3.86 -12.45 4.76
CA LEU A 410 2.61 -11.91 4.19
C LEU A 410 2.27 -12.53 2.82
N GLY A 411 3.25 -12.72 1.95
CA GLY A 411 3.05 -13.33 0.64
C GLY A 411 2.50 -14.74 0.70
N ILE A 412 2.95 -15.55 1.66
CA ILE A 412 2.44 -16.93 1.86
C ILE A 412 1.04 -16.90 2.46
N ARG A 413 0.77 -15.99 3.41
CA ARG A 413 -0.59 -15.79 3.95
C ARG A 413 -1.57 -15.41 2.86
N GLN A 414 -1.17 -14.57 1.91
CA GLN A 414 -2.00 -14.19 0.77
C GLN A 414 -2.28 -15.37 -0.16
N ARG A 415 -1.30 -16.23 -0.42
CA ARG A 415 -1.52 -17.47 -1.17
C ARG A 415 -2.49 -18.42 -0.45
N LEU A 416 -2.37 -18.54 0.87
CA LEU A 416 -3.32 -19.31 1.67
C LEU A 416 -4.72 -18.72 1.60
N SER A 417 -4.87 -17.41 1.71
CA SER A 417 -6.16 -16.73 1.59
C SER A 417 -6.80 -16.96 0.22
N LEU A 418 -5.99 -16.95 -0.85
CA LEU A 418 -6.47 -17.28 -2.18
C LEU A 418 -6.90 -18.76 -2.29
N ALA A 419 -6.10 -19.69 -1.76
CA ALA A 419 -6.43 -21.11 -1.74
C ALA A 419 -7.75 -21.38 -1.01
N VAL A 420 -7.95 -20.74 0.13
CA VAL A 420 -9.19 -20.81 0.91
C VAL A 420 -10.38 -20.28 0.11
N ALA A 421 -10.19 -19.18 -0.61
CA ALA A 421 -11.25 -18.58 -1.44
C ALA A 421 -11.65 -19.46 -2.63
N VAL A 422 -10.79 -20.34 -3.10
CA VAL A 422 -11.05 -21.20 -4.28
C VAL A 422 -11.24 -22.67 -3.98
N ILE A 423 -11.17 -23.10 -2.73
CA ILE A 423 -11.26 -24.52 -2.38
C ILE A 423 -12.57 -25.17 -2.82
N HIS A 424 -13.64 -24.41 -2.88
CA HIS A 424 -14.96 -24.88 -3.35
C HIS A 424 -15.15 -24.76 -4.86
N ARG A 425 -14.10 -24.46 -5.63
CA ARG A 425 -14.09 -24.28 -7.08
C ARG A 425 -15.13 -23.24 -7.54
N PRO A 426 -15.07 -22.00 -7.09
CA PRO A 426 -15.97 -20.95 -7.53
C PRO A 426 -15.71 -20.60 -9.00
N GLU A 427 -16.74 -20.10 -9.67
CA GLU A 427 -16.64 -19.61 -11.06
C GLU A 427 -16.17 -18.14 -11.11
N MET A 428 -16.24 -17.43 -9.99
CA MET A 428 -15.85 -16.04 -9.85
C MET A 428 -15.09 -15.80 -8.55
N LEU A 429 -14.08 -14.95 -8.62
CA LEU A 429 -13.32 -14.46 -7.48
C LEU A 429 -13.45 -12.95 -7.35
N ILE A 430 -13.70 -12.49 -6.15
CA ILE A 430 -13.64 -11.08 -5.79
C ILE A 430 -12.50 -10.90 -4.80
N LEU A 431 -11.50 -10.13 -5.19
CA LEU A 431 -10.26 -9.93 -4.44
C LEU A 431 -10.11 -8.44 -4.10
N ASP A 432 -10.14 -8.13 -2.81
CA ASP A 432 -10.03 -6.75 -2.32
C ASP A 432 -8.60 -6.45 -1.88
N GLU A 433 -7.85 -5.75 -2.72
CA GLU A 433 -6.45 -5.35 -2.52
C GLU A 433 -5.55 -6.51 -2.04
N PRO A 434 -5.50 -7.64 -2.76
CA PRO A 434 -4.93 -8.88 -2.24
C PRO A 434 -3.41 -8.85 -2.08
N THR A 435 -2.71 -7.92 -2.71
CA THR A 435 -1.24 -7.85 -2.73
C THR A 435 -0.67 -6.61 -2.05
N SER A 436 -1.50 -5.87 -1.32
CA SER A 436 -1.05 -4.69 -0.56
C SER A 436 0.03 -5.09 0.47
N GLY A 437 1.19 -4.43 0.40
CA GLY A 437 2.33 -4.69 1.30
C GLY A 437 3.15 -5.94 1.00
N VAL A 438 2.79 -6.72 0.00
CA VAL A 438 3.52 -7.93 -0.40
C VAL A 438 4.78 -7.57 -1.18
N ASP A 439 5.89 -8.31 -0.94
CA ASP A 439 7.13 -8.10 -1.68
C ASP A 439 6.97 -8.40 -3.18
N PRO A 440 7.81 -7.81 -4.05
CA PRO A 440 7.65 -7.96 -5.50
C PRO A 440 7.69 -9.40 -6.00
N VAL A 441 8.53 -10.26 -5.42
CA VAL A 441 8.65 -11.67 -5.84
C VAL A 441 7.39 -12.44 -5.48
N ALA A 442 6.91 -12.32 -4.25
CA ALA A 442 5.69 -12.97 -3.79
C ALA A 442 4.45 -12.42 -4.51
N ARG A 443 4.43 -11.13 -4.83
CA ARG A 443 3.37 -10.50 -5.61
C ARG A 443 3.29 -11.07 -7.03
N ASP A 444 4.40 -11.23 -7.70
CA ASP A 444 4.44 -11.83 -9.05
C ASP A 444 3.98 -13.28 -9.01
N MET A 445 4.37 -14.04 -8.00
CA MET A 445 3.87 -15.40 -7.79
C MET A 445 2.35 -15.44 -7.59
N PHE A 446 1.80 -14.55 -6.79
CA PHE A 446 0.36 -14.42 -6.57
C PHE A 446 -0.38 -14.09 -7.88
N TRP A 447 0.16 -13.14 -8.66
CA TRP A 447 -0.41 -12.78 -9.96
C TRP A 447 -0.40 -13.95 -10.94
N GLN A 448 0.68 -14.74 -10.97
CA GLN A 448 0.73 -15.92 -11.83
C GLN A 448 -0.36 -16.93 -11.46
N LEU A 449 -0.62 -17.13 -10.16
CA LEU A 449 -1.71 -17.99 -9.69
C LEU A 449 -3.08 -17.47 -10.14
N MET A 450 -3.31 -16.15 -10.06
CA MET A 450 -4.55 -15.55 -10.57
C MET A 450 -4.70 -15.71 -12.08
N VAL A 451 -3.63 -15.48 -12.84
CA VAL A 451 -3.64 -15.65 -14.29
C VAL A 451 -3.97 -17.08 -14.67
N ASP A 452 -3.40 -18.05 -13.98
CA ASP A 452 -3.67 -19.46 -14.21
C ASP A 452 -5.13 -19.82 -13.91
N LEU A 453 -5.70 -19.30 -12.82
CA LEU A 453 -7.12 -19.45 -12.51
C LEU A 453 -8.01 -18.86 -13.62
N SER A 454 -7.70 -17.70 -14.12
CA SER A 454 -8.45 -17.03 -15.20
C SER A 454 -8.34 -17.78 -16.52
N ARG A 455 -7.13 -18.14 -16.93
CA ARG A 455 -6.85 -18.67 -18.27
C ARG A 455 -7.08 -20.17 -18.39
N GLN A 456 -6.73 -20.93 -17.37
CA GLN A 456 -6.89 -22.38 -17.37
C GLN A 456 -8.25 -22.83 -16.86
N ASP A 457 -8.69 -22.29 -15.72
CA ASP A 457 -9.94 -22.70 -15.07
C ASP A 457 -11.13 -21.83 -15.47
N LYS A 458 -10.91 -20.80 -16.27
CA LYS A 458 -11.93 -19.82 -16.70
C LYS A 458 -12.66 -19.15 -15.55
N VAL A 459 -11.96 -18.91 -14.45
CA VAL A 459 -12.48 -18.13 -13.32
C VAL A 459 -12.48 -16.66 -13.68
N THR A 460 -13.61 -16.01 -13.51
CA THR A 460 -13.73 -14.56 -13.65
C THR A 460 -13.17 -13.89 -12.41
N ILE A 461 -12.23 -12.96 -12.57
CA ILE A 461 -11.56 -12.31 -11.45
C ILE A 461 -11.89 -10.83 -11.45
N PHE A 462 -12.46 -10.37 -10.34
CA PHE A 462 -12.71 -8.97 -10.05
C PHE A 462 -11.77 -8.54 -8.92
N ILE A 463 -10.76 -7.74 -9.26
CA ILE A 463 -9.71 -7.34 -8.32
C ILE A 463 -9.74 -5.83 -8.09
N SER A 464 -9.76 -5.40 -6.83
CA SER A 464 -9.50 -4.00 -6.50
C SER A 464 -8.02 -3.78 -6.23
N THR A 465 -7.51 -2.66 -6.66
CA THR A 465 -6.15 -2.22 -6.41
C THR A 465 -6.04 -0.70 -6.40
N HIS A 466 -5.04 -0.18 -5.72
CA HIS A 466 -4.62 1.22 -5.83
C HIS A 466 -3.24 1.35 -6.49
N PHE A 467 -2.69 0.24 -7.02
CA PHE A 467 -1.41 0.19 -7.71
C PHE A 467 -1.61 0.25 -9.22
N MET A 468 -1.00 1.24 -9.88
CA MET A 468 -1.07 1.37 -11.35
C MET A 468 -0.42 0.19 -12.07
N ASN A 469 0.72 -0.28 -11.60
CA ASN A 469 1.44 -1.40 -12.20
C ASN A 469 0.64 -2.72 -12.17
N GLU A 470 -0.18 -2.93 -11.15
CA GLU A 470 -1.09 -4.07 -11.09
C GLU A 470 -2.30 -3.89 -12.00
N ALA A 471 -2.85 -2.67 -12.07
CA ALA A 471 -3.94 -2.36 -12.98
C ALA A 471 -3.57 -2.62 -14.44
N GLU A 472 -2.33 -2.36 -14.82
CA GLU A 472 -1.79 -2.64 -16.16
C GLU A 472 -1.77 -4.14 -16.51
N ARG A 473 -1.77 -5.02 -15.52
CA ARG A 473 -1.84 -6.48 -15.72
C ARG A 473 -3.27 -6.99 -15.96
N CYS A 474 -4.28 -6.20 -15.64
CA CYS A 474 -5.68 -6.56 -15.86
C CYS A 474 -6.05 -6.49 -17.34
N ASP A 475 -7.03 -7.28 -17.76
CA ASP A 475 -7.54 -7.24 -19.15
C ASP A 475 -8.29 -5.94 -19.43
N ARG A 476 -9.13 -5.52 -18.48
CA ARG A 476 -9.79 -4.20 -18.48
C ARG A 476 -9.80 -3.64 -17.07
N ILE A 477 -9.93 -2.33 -16.97
CA ILE A 477 -10.00 -1.62 -15.69
C ILE A 477 -11.10 -0.56 -15.70
N SER A 478 -11.62 -0.28 -14.51
CA SER A 478 -12.46 0.89 -14.24
C SER A 478 -11.80 1.75 -13.17
N LEU A 479 -11.71 3.05 -13.43
CA LEU A 479 -11.23 4.04 -12.48
C LEU A 479 -12.40 4.57 -11.66
N MET A 480 -12.33 4.47 -10.34
CA MET A 480 -13.35 4.96 -9.43
C MET A 480 -12.85 6.10 -8.56
N HIS A 481 -13.70 7.11 -8.40
CA HIS A 481 -13.45 8.24 -7.51
C HIS A 481 -14.76 8.72 -6.91
N ALA A 482 -14.77 8.90 -5.59
CA ALA A 482 -15.94 9.40 -4.86
C ALA A 482 -17.26 8.71 -5.24
N GLY A 483 -17.24 7.40 -5.36
CA GLY A 483 -18.41 6.57 -5.70
C GLY A 483 -18.76 6.49 -7.17
N LYS A 484 -18.05 7.19 -8.05
CA LYS A 484 -18.31 7.23 -9.49
C LYS A 484 -17.22 6.57 -10.31
N VAL A 485 -17.59 5.90 -11.38
CA VAL A 485 -16.65 5.42 -12.39
C VAL A 485 -16.35 6.57 -13.35
N LEU A 486 -15.07 6.97 -13.38
CA LEU A 486 -14.58 8.06 -14.24
C LEU A 486 -14.25 7.61 -15.65
N ALA A 487 -13.71 6.40 -15.78
CA ALA A 487 -13.30 5.83 -17.05
C ALA A 487 -13.21 4.32 -16.97
N SER A 488 -13.46 3.64 -18.08
CA SER A 488 -13.33 2.18 -18.21
C SER A 488 -12.74 1.83 -19.58
N GLY A 489 -11.99 0.76 -19.65
CA GLY A 489 -11.38 0.25 -20.86
C GLY A 489 -10.17 -0.62 -20.58
N THR A 490 -9.46 -1.01 -21.64
CA THR A 490 -8.16 -1.66 -21.49
C THR A 490 -7.16 -0.67 -20.91
N PRO A 491 -6.10 -1.13 -20.21
CA PRO A 491 -5.05 -0.23 -19.73
C PRO A 491 -4.47 0.67 -20.82
N GLN A 492 -4.26 0.12 -22.02
CA GLN A 492 -3.74 0.85 -23.17
C GLN A 492 -4.70 1.95 -23.63
N GLU A 493 -6.00 1.67 -23.79
CA GLU A 493 -7.02 2.65 -24.15
C GLU A 493 -7.09 3.83 -23.17
N LEU A 494 -6.90 3.57 -21.89
CA LEU A 494 -6.92 4.61 -20.85
C LEU A 494 -5.68 5.51 -20.87
N VAL A 495 -4.53 4.97 -21.25
CA VAL A 495 -3.30 5.74 -21.44
C VAL A 495 -3.43 6.65 -22.66
N GLU A 496 -3.94 6.14 -23.79
CA GLU A 496 -4.13 6.90 -25.01
C GLU A 496 -5.10 8.07 -24.85
N LYS A 497 -6.19 7.90 -24.10
CA LYS A 497 -7.16 8.98 -23.81
C LYS A 497 -6.59 10.14 -22.99
N ARG A 498 -5.47 9.96 -22.31
CA ARG A 498 -4.81 11.02 -21.54
C ARG A 498 -3.77 11.79 -22.36
N GLY A 499 -3.38 11.27 -23.49
CA GLY A 499 -2.41 11.90 -24.39
C GLY A 499 -3.01 12.74 -25.51
N ALA A 500 -4.34 12.92 -25.54
CA ALA A 500 -5.06 13.74 -26.51
C ALA A 500 -5.56 15.06 -25.88
#